data_731f4452a5c9181b8ee599b8aa52ea3a
#
_entry.id   731f4452a5c9181b8ee599b8aa52ea3a
#
_cell.length_a   1.000
_cell.length_b   1.000
_cell.length_c   1.000
_cell.angle_alpha   90.00
_cell.angle_beta   90.00
_cell.angle_gamma   90.00
#
_symmetry.space_group_name_H-M   'P 1'
#
loop_
_entity.id
_entity.type
_entity.pdbx_description
1 polymer ?
#
loop_
_entity_poly.entity_id
_entity_poly.type
_entity_poly.pdbx_seq_one_letter_code
_entity_poly.pdbx_strand_id
1 'polypeptide(L)'
;VISGLHVQEGQSVKAGQLLATLEKERAQAGFDEGRSRIMALRAALLRLQAEVQGTVPQFGKAYAPYPGIVQAQMGLFQQRLNSMKAELDTLNDSLVLSQRELDMNQKLFKSGDVSEVDVLRSKRAVSEVEGRMVAVRNKYLQEARTDMSKTEDELASQEHKLSERESVLSHTDITAPMTGIVKYLRVTTLGGVLRPGDELLQIAPTGDELIIEGKVTPADIGQLQMGQTAQVKIDAFDASIYGGLTGELIFISPDTLNETAPNGQNMSYFRVRVKVLPQQSNPKAAQILVKPGMTASLDIMVGERTVMNYLLKPLVKSFSGAMTER
;
A
#
# COMPACT_ATOMS: atom_id res chain seq x y z
N VAL A 1 3.84 9.22 -19.55
CA VAL A 1 3.47 10.42 -20.33
C VAL A 1 2.20 11.02 -19.74
N ILE A 2 2.12 12.35 -19.66
CA ILE A 2 0.92 13.06 -19.17
C ILE A 2 -0.10 13.11 -20.30
N SER A 3 -1.25 12.44 -20.09
CA SER A 3 -2.38 12.45 -21.04
C SER A 3 -3.39 13.56 -20.75
N GLY A 4 -3.50 13.98 -19.48
CA GLY A 4 -4.41 15.03 -19.05
C GLY A 4 -3.89 15.79 -17.84
N LEU A 5 -4.15 17.10 -17.83
CA LEU A 5 -3.88 17.99 -16.71
C LEU A 5 -5.19 18.66 -16.32
N HIS A 6 -5.61 18.53 -15.07
CA HIS A 6 -6.95 18.92 -14.61
C HIS A 6 -6.95 20.11 -13.66
N VAL A 7 -5.78 20.69 -13.40
CA VAL A 7 -5.61 21.80 -12.47
C VAL A 7 -4.69 22.87 -13.06
N GLN A 8 -4.82 24.09 -12.54
CA GLN A 8 -4.01 25.26 -12.92
C GLN A 8 -3.32 25.83 -11.68
N GLU A 9 -2.25 26.61 -11.90
CA GLU A 9 -1.60 27.34 -10.82
C GLU A 9 -2.57 28.32 -10.16
N GLY A 10 -2.51 28.41 -8.84
CA GLY A 10 -3.41 29.23 -8.03
C GLY A 10 -4.78 28.59 -7.75
N GLN A 11 -5.10 27.44 -8.32
CA GLN A 11 -6.38 26.76 -8.10
C GLN A 11 -6.42 26.08 -6.72
N SER A 12 -7.55 26.19 -6.02
CA SER A 12 -7.83 25.44 -4.81
C SER A 12 -8.22 24.00 -5.15
N VAL A 13 -7.62 23.03 -4.46
CA VAL A 13 -7.86 21.60 -4.64
C VAL A 13 -8.21 20.95 -3.31
N LYS A 14 -9.06 19.93 -3.34
CA LYS A 14 -9.44 19.13 -2.18
C LYS A 14 -8.62 17.84 -2.14
N ALA A 15 -8.40 17.30 -0.94
CA ALA A 15 -7.81 15.98 -0.80
C ALA A 15 -8.57 14.94 -1.65
N GLY A 16 -7.83 14.10 -2.41
CA GLY A 16 -8.39 13.12 -3.35
C GLY A 16 -8.84 13.68 -4.71
N GLN A 17 -8.79 14.99 -4.94
CA GLN A 17 -9.13 15.58 -6.24
C GLN A 17 -8.10 15.20 -7.30
N LEU A 18 -8.57 14.81 -8.50
CA LEU A 18 -7.72 14.46 -9.63
C LEU A 18 -6.95 15.69 -10.12
N LEU A 19 -5.64 15.59 -10.19
CA LEU A 19 -4.72 16.65 -10.60
C LEU A 19 -4.22 16.43 -12.03
N ALA A 20 -3.79 15.21 -12.32
CA ALA A 20 -3.30 14.84 -13.64
C ALA A 20 -3.59 13.36 -13.92
N THR A 21 -3.68 13.02 -15.18
CA THR A 21 -3.83 11.66 -15.68
C THR A 21 -2.61 11.30 -16.52
N LEU A 22 -1.98 10.18 -16.23
CA LEU A 22 -0.93 9.61 -17.08
C LEU A 22 -1.53 8.68 -18.11
N GLU A 23 -0.76 8.33 -19.13
CA GLU A 23 -1.13 7.36 -20.17
C GLU A 23 -1.42 6.00 -19.52
N LYS A 24 -2.68 5.53 -19.64
CA LYS A 24 -3.17 4.33 -18.94
C LYS A 24 -3.09 3.06 -19.77
N GLU A 25 -3.05 3.19 -21.10
CA GLU A 25 -3.27 2.07 -22.02
C GLU A 25 -2.31 0.90 -21.75
N ARG A 26 -1.03 1.20 -21.56
CA ARG A 26 -0.02 0.18 -21.26
C ARG A 26 -0.22 -0.47 -19.88
N ALA A 27 -0.55 0.32 -18.86
CA ALA A 27 -0.80 -0.18 -17.52
C ALA A 27 -2.07 -1.03 -17.47
N GLN A 28 -3.14 -0.57 -18.15
CA GLN A 28 -4.40 -1.29 -18.30
C GLN A 28 -4.21 -2.62 -19.01
N ALA A 29 -3.53 -2.63 -20.16
CA ALA A 29 -3.25 -3.86 -20.92
C ALA A 29 -2.48 -4.88 -20.07
N GLY A 30 -1.48 -4.42 -19.30
CA GLY A 30 -0.73 -5.28 -18.40
C GLY A 30 -1.58 -5.84 -17.25
N PHE A 31 -2.48 -5.05 -16.70
CA PHE A 31 -3.43 -5.50 -15.68
C PHE A 31 -4.41 -6.54 -16.22
N ASP A 32 -5.00 -6.28 -17.39
CA ASP A 32 -5.98 -7.19 -18.02
C ASP A 32 -5.34 -8.53 -18.44
N GLU A 33 -4.09 -8.50 -18.92
CA GLU A 33 -3.30 -9.72 -19.18
C GLU A 33 -3.12 -10.53 -17.88
N GLY A 34 -2.66 -9.88 -16.80
CA GLY A 34 -2.48 -10.54 -15.50
C GLY A 34 -3.77 -11.15 -14.97
N ARG A 35 -4.87 -10.40 -15.07
CA ARG A 35 -6.20 -10.87 -14.66
C ARG A 35 -6.64 -12.10 -15.46
N SER A 36 -6.45 -12.08 -16.78
CA SER A 36 -6.78 -13.23 -17.63
C SER A 36 -5.95 -14.46 -17.28
N ARG A 37 -4.66 -14.28 -16.98
CA ARG A 37 -3.76 -15.35 -16.54
C ARG A 37 -4.21 -15.99 -15.23
N ILE A 38 -4.58 -15.17 -14.25
CA ILE A 38 -5.10 -15.65 -12.96
C ILE A 38 -6.40 -16.44 -13.16
N MET A 39 -7.30 -15.97 -14.02
CA MET A 39 -8.53 -16.69 -14.32
C MET A 39 -8.24 -18.06 -14.94
N ALA A 40 -7.24 -18.17 -15.81
CA ALA A 40 -6.82 -19.46 -16.38
C ALA A 40 -6.23 -20.42 -15.31
N LEU A 41 -5.40 -19.91 -14.41
CA LEU A 41 -4.82 -20.73 -13.33
C LEU A 41 -5.89 -21.18 -12.33
N ARG A 42 -6.80 -20.31 -11.93
CA ARG A 42 -7.94 -20.67 -11.06
C ARG A 42 -8.86 -21.70 -11.71
N ALA A 43 -9.08 -21.61 -13.03
CA ALA A 43 -9.85 -22.62 -13.76
C ALA A 43 -9.12 -23.98 -13.78
N ALA A 44 -7.78 -23.96 -13.94
CA ALA A 44 -6.97 -25.18 -13.86
C ALA A 44 -7.04 -25.82 -12.47
N LEU A 45 -7.01 -25.00 -11.39
CA LEU A 45 -7.19 -25.49 -10.03
C LEU A 45 -8.55 -26.16 -9.81
N LEU A 46 -9.63 -25.53 -10.27
CA LEU A 46 -10.97 -26.13 -10.18
C LEU A 46 -11.05 -27.49 -10.89
N ARG A 47 -10.40 -27.62 -12.05
CA ARG A 47 -10.29 -28.89 -12.76
C ARG A 47 -9.51 -29.92 -11.94
N LEU A 48 -8.31 -29.56 -11.44
CA LEU A 48 -7.45 -30.45 -10.69
C LEU A 48 -8.09 -30.90 -9.37
N GLN A 49 -8.78 -30.00 -8.67
CA GLN A 49 -9.56 -30.32 -7.48
C GLN A 49 -10.66 -31.34 -7.81
N ALA A 50 -11.36 -31.15 -8.92
CA ALA A 50 -12.40 -32.09 -9.37
C ALA A 50 -11.80 -33.47 -9.73
N GLU A 51 -10.61 -33.52 -10.38
CA GLU A 51 -9.89 -34.76 -10.66
C GLU A 51 -9.53 -35.52 -9.38
N VAL A 52 -9.02 -34.79 -8.36
CA VAL A 52 -8.65 -35.41 -7.05
C VAL A 52 -9.88 -35.88 -6.28
N GLN A 53 -11.00 -35.15 -6.37
CA GLN A 53 -12.24 -35.51 -5.67
C GLN A 53 -13.09 -36.50 -6.45
N GLY A 54 -12.77 -36.80 -7.70
CA GLY A 54 -13.57 -37.69 -8.56
C GLY A 54 -14.91 -37.09 -8.99
N THR A 55 -15.00 -35.74 -9.05
CA THR A 55 -16.19 -34.98 -9.42
C THR A 55 -16.02 -34.32 -10.80
N VAL A 56 -17.06 -33.71 -11.31
CA VAL A 56 -16.99 -32.89 -12.56
C VAL A 56 -16.67 -31.48 -12.20
N PRO A 57 -15.71 -30.80 -12.88
CA PRO A 57 -15.37 -29.42 -12.62
C PRO A 57 -16.58 -28.50 -12.80
N GLN A 58 -16.84 -27.62 -11.85
CA GLN A 58 -17.90 -26.62 -11.92
C GLN A 58 -17.31 -25.22 -11.98
N PHE A 59 -17.59 -24.49 -13.05
CA PHE A 59 -17.13 -23.12 -13.25
C PHE A 59 -18.27 -22.16 -12.93
N GLY A 60 -18.07 -21.31 -11.92
CA GLY A 60 -19.06 -20.32 -11.49
C GLY A 60 -19.27 -19.19 -12.49
N LYS A 61 -20.22 -18.29 -12.20
CA LYS A 61 -20.58 -17.14 -13.06
C LYS A 61 -19.39 -16.21 -13.40
N ALA A 62 -18.35 -16.21 -12.58
CA ALA A 62 -17.13 -15.41 -12.82
C ALA A 62 -16.41 -15.80 -14.13
N TYR A 63 -16.63 -16.99 -14.63
CA TYR A 63 -16.04 -17.48 -15.89
C TYR A 63 -16.86 -17.19 -17.13
N ALA A 64 -18.04 -16.59 -17.01
CA ALA A 64 -18.88 -16.24 -18.16
C ALA A 64 -18.16 -15.38 -19.22
N PRO A 65 -17.26 -14.43 -18.86
CA PRO A 65 -16.48 -13.69 -19.85
C PRO A 65 -15.34 -14.50 -20.49
N TYR A 66 -15.04 -15.71 -20.00
CA TYR A 66 -13.89 -16.52 -20.42
C TYR A 66 -14.30 -17.93 -20.92
N PRO A 67 -15.20 -18.06 -21.89
CA PRO A 67 -15.72 -19.37 -22.33
C PRO A 67 -14.61 -20.27 -22.92
N GLY A 68 -13.61 -19.70 -23.57
CA GLY A 68 -12.48 -20.45 -24.11
C GLY A 68 -11.63 -21.13 -23.02
N ILE A 69 -11.44 -20.48 -21.86
CA ILE A 69 -10.73 -21.09 -20.72
C ILE A 69 -11.51 -22.28 -20.18
N VAL A 70 -12.82 -22.11 -19.99
CA VAL A 70 -13.71 -23.18 -19.51
C VAL A 70 -13.66 -24.37 -20.45
N GLN A 71 -13.83 -24.14 -21.76
CA GLN A 71 -13.82 -25.19 -22.77
C GLN A 71 -12.48 -25.95 -22.79
N ALA A 72 -11.36 -25.23 -22.73
CA ALA A 72 -10.03 -25.85 -22.70
C ALA A 72 -9.85 -26.75 -21.46
N GLN A 73 -10.24 -26.27 -20.27
CA GLN A 73 -10.10 -27.04 -19.03
C GLN A 73 -11.06 -28.25 -19.00
N MET A 74 -12.30 -28.12 -19.50
CA MET A 74 -13.23 -29.24 -19.64
C MET A 74 -12.71 -30.28 -20.62
N GLY A 75 -12.18 -29.84 -21.76
CA GLY A 75 -11.58 -30.75 -22.75
C GLY A 75 -10.42 -31.56 -22.17
N LEU A 76 -9.49 -30.86 -21.42
CA LEU A 76 -8.36 -31.52 -20.77
C LEU A 76 -8.82 -32.52 -19.68
N PHE A 77 -9.80 -32.13 -18.87
CA PHE A 77 -10.40 -33.01 -17.85
C PHE A 77 -10.96 -34.30 -18.51
N GLN A 78 -11.76 -34.14 -19.55
CA GLN A 78 -12.38 -35.28 -20.24
C GLN A 78 -11.34 -36.21 -20.90
N GLN A 79 -10.32 -35.61 -21.52
CA GLN A 79 -9.21 -36.37 -22.12
C GLN A 79 -8.46 -37.21 -21.09
N ARG A 80 -8.04 -36.61 -19.97
CA ARG A 80 -7.29 -37.30 -18.88
C ARG A 80 -8.15 -38.42 -18.25
N LEU A 81 -9.42 -38.10 -17.97
CA LEU A 81 -10.36 -39.08 -17.43
C LEU A 81 -10.56 -40.26 -18.37
N ASN A 82 -10.75 -40.01 -19.68
CA ASN A 82 -10.94 -41.05 -20.69
C ASN A 82 -9.68 -41.92 -20.84
N SER A 83 -8.49 -41.34 -20.83
CA SER A 83 -7.22 -42.08 -20.87
C SER A 83 -7.09 -43.04 -19.69
N MET A 84 -7.33 -42.55 -18.44
CA MET A 84 -7.32 -43.40 -17.26
C MET A 84 -8.36 -44.53 -17.34
N LYS A 85 -9.60 -44.21 -17.77
CA LYS A 85 -10.66 -45.24 -17.94
C LYS A 85 -10.28 -46.29 -18.94
N ALA A 86 -9.80 -45.92 -20.12
CA ALA A 86 -9.39 -46.87 -21.16
C ALA A 86 -8.29 -47.86 -20.70
N GLU A 87 -7.32 -47.34 -19.91
CA GLU A 87 -6.26 -48.16 -19.31
C GLU A 87 -6.85 -49.12 -18.27
N LEU A 88 -7.76 -48.65 -17.41
CA LEU A 88 -8.44 -49.49 -16.43
C LEU A 88 -9.32 -50.54 -17.04
N ASP A 89 -10.02 -50.21 -18.16
CA ASP A 89 -10.88 -51.16 -18.89
C ASP A 89 -10.02 -52.30 -19.48
N THR A 90 -8.87 -52.00 -20.08
CA THR A 90 -7.90 -52.99 -20.57
C THR A 90 -7.39 -53.89 -19.47
N LEU A 91 -7.05 -53.34 -18.29
CA LEU A 91 -6.62 -54.13 -17.13
C LEU A 91 -7.79 -54.95 -16.57
N ASN A 92 -8.99 -54.44 -16.57
CA ASN A 92 -10.17 -55.15 -16.14
C ASN A 92 -10.46 -56.41 -17.02
N ASP A 93 -10.30 -56.28 -18.35
CA ASP A 93 -10.40 -57.45 -19.24
C ASP A 93 -9.33 -58.48 -18.92
N SER A 94 -8.09 -58.04 -18.67
CA SER A 94 -7.00 -58.94 -18.20
C SER A 94 -7.32 -59.61 -16.86
N LEU A 95 -7.95 -58.85 -15.94
CA LEU A 95 -8.35 -59.37 -14.62
C LEU A 95 -9.38 -60.49 -14.76
N VAL A 96 -10.40 -60.26 -15.61
CA VAL A 96 -11.45 -61.28 -15.91
C VAL A 96 -10.87 -62.56 -16.48
N LEU A 97 -9.87 -62.48 -17.37
CA LEU A 97 -9.19 -63.65 -17.91
C LEU A 97 -8.35 -64.36 -16.84
N SER A 98 -7.57 -63.66 -16.04
CA SER A 98 -6.77 -64.23 -14.96
C SER A 98 -7.63 -64.86 -13.88
N GLN A 99 -8.79 -64.29 -13.56
CA GLN A 99 -9.75 -64.88 -12.62
C GLN A 99 -10.33 -66.19 -13.15
N ARG A 100 -10.69 -66.23 -14.45
CA ARG A 100 -11.18 -67.49 -15.07
C ARG A 100 -10.12 -68.57 -15.06
N GLU A 101 -8.86 -68.24 -15.33
CA GLU A 101 -7.74 -69.18 -15.23
C GLU A 101 -7.58 -69.72 -13.81
N LEU A 102 -7.63 -68.81 -12.79
CA LEU A 102 -7.58 -69.23 -11.38
C LEU A 102 -8.74 -70.19 -11.03
N ASP A 103 -9.97 -69.85 -11.43
CA ASP A 103 -11.15 -70.67 -11.18
C ASP A 103 -11.04 -72.06 -11.82
N MET A 104 -10.50 -72.13 -13.04
CA MET A 104 -10.24 -73.38 -13.74
C MET A 104 -9.18 -74.23 -13.01
N ASN A 105 -8.05 -73.64 -12.67
CA ASN A 105 -6.96 -74.33 -11.93
C ASN A 105 -7.43 -74.78 -10.56
N GLN A 106 -8.25 -74.03 -9.84
CA GLN A 106 -8.86 -74.46 -8.57
C GLN A 106 -9.78 -75.66 -8.72
N LYS A 107 -10.57 -75.77 -9.82
CA LYS A 107 -11.41 -76.89 -10.11
C LYS A 107 -10.58 -78.17 -10.43
N LEU A 108 -9.55 -78.02 -11.28
CA LEU A 108 -8.64 -79.08 -11.65
C LEU A 108 -7.78 -79.55 -10.48
N PHE A 109 -7.43 -78.70 -9.56
CA PHE A 109 -6.74 -79.10 -8.32
C PHE A 109 -7.58 -79.96 -7.39
N LYS A 110 -8.90 -79.68 -7.33
CA LYS A 110 -9.84 -80.50 -6.55
C LYS A 110 -10.03 -81.92 -7.16
N SER A 111 -9.85 -82.07 -8.50
CA SER A 111 -9.87 -83.35 -9.20
C SER A 111 -8.47 -84.07 -9.15
N GLY A 112 -7.43 -83.36 -8.75
CA GLY A 112 -6.08 -83.87 -8.71
C GLY A 112 -5.27 -83.75 -10.00
N ASP A 113 -5.77 -83.01 -10.98
CA ASP A 113 -5.21 -82.85 -12.33
C ASP A 113 -4.10 -81.80 -12.44
N VAL A 114 -4.00 -80.87 -11.47
CA VAL A 114 -2.97 -79.83 -11.41
C VAL A 114 -2.36 -79.71 -10.02
N SER A 115 -1.18 -79.11 -9.94
CA SER A 115 -0.43 -78.93 -8.65
C SER A 115 -0.92 -77.65 -7.92
N GLU A 116 -0.70 -77.66 -6.58
CA GLU A 116 -0.94 -76.45 -5.77
C GLU A 116 -0.10 -75.25 -6.25
N VAL A 117 1.08 -75.50 -6.82
CA VAL A 117 1.96 -74.46 -7.40
C VAL A 117 1.27 -73.74 -8.58
N ASP A 118 0.50 -74.43 -9.39
CA ASP A 118 -0.21 -73.86 -10.54
C ASP A 118 -1.36 -72.96 -10.05
N VAL A 119 -2.08 -73.35 -9.01
CA VAL A 119 -3.11 -72.51 -8.36
C VAL A 119 -2.50 -71.26 -7.76
N LEU A 120 -1.34 -71.39 -7.07
CA LEU A 120 -0.63 -70.24 -6.51
C LEU A 120 -0.11 -69.31 -7.59
N ARG A 121 0.32 -69.82 -8.76
CA ARG A 121 0.75 -69.02 -9.91
C ARG A 121 -0.42 -68.21 -10.49
N SER A 122 -1.56 -68.82 -10.70
CA SER A 122 -2.77 -68.12 -11.20
C SER A 122 -3.26 -67.06 -10.19
N LYS A 123 -3.20 -67.35 -8.88
CA LYS A 123 -3.55 -66.38 -7.84
C LYS A 123 -2.59 -65.17 -7.82
N ARG A 124 -1.29 -65.40 -8.05
CA ARG A 124 -0.32 -64.29 -8.20
C ARG A 124 -0.64 -63.43 -9.42
N ALA A 125 -1.02 -64.03 -10.58
CA ALA A 125 -1.37 -63.29 -11.77
C ALA A 125 -2.58 -62.39 -11.53
N VAL A 126 -3.62 -62.86 -10.82
CA VAL A 126 -4.77 -61.99 -10.42
C VAL A 126 -4.30 -60.80 -9.57
N SER A 127 -3.54 -61.08 -8.49
CA SER A 127 -3.05 -60.04 -7.59
C SER A 127 -2.14 -59.01 -8.30
N GLU A 128 -1.38 -59.45 -9.31
CA GLU A 128 -0.55 -58.58 -10.11
C GLU A 128 -1.37 -57.61 -10.94
N VAL A 129 -2.43 -58.08 -11.60
CA VAL A 129 -3.34 -57.22 -12.39
C VAL A 129 -4.09 -56.22 -11.48
N GLU A 130 -4.59 -56.67 -10.32
CA GLU A 130 -5.22 -55.80 -9.32
C GLU A 130 -4.27 -54.73 -8.85
N GLY A 131 -3.00 -55.09 -8.57
CA GLY A 131 -1.95 -54.14 -8.19
C GLY A 131 -1.68 -53.07 -9.27
N ARG A 132 -1.68 -53.51 -10.55
CA ARG A 132 -1.55 -52.57 -11.68
C ARG A 132 -2.74 -51.61 -11.78
N MET A 133 -3.96 -52.08 -11.59
CA MET A 133 -5.15 -51.20 -11.58
C MET A 133 -5.07 -50.12 -10.48
N VAL A 134 -4.63 -50.53 -9.27
CA VAL A 134 -4.41 -49.58 -8.17
C VAL A 134 -3.30 -48.60 -8.52
N ALA A 135 -2.22 -49.05 -9.13
CA ALA A 135 -1.11 -48.18 -9.56
C ALA A 135 -1.54 -47.14 -10.57
N VAL A 136 -2.38 -47.50 -11.57
CA VAL A 136 -2.93 -46.56 -12.55
C VAL A 136 -3.74 -45.43 -11.88
N ARG A 137 -4.64 -45.82 -10.94
CA ARG A 137 -5.42 -44.83 -10.19
C ARG A 137 -4.55 -43.89 -9.35
N ASN A 138 -3.59 -44.48 -8.63
CA ASN A 138 -2.68 -43.74 -7.78
C ASN A 138 -1.82 -42.78 -8.61
N LYS A 139 -1.32 -43.22 -9.77
CA LYS A 139 -0.56 -42.36 -10.70
C LYS A 139 -1.37 -41.15 -11.13
N TYR A 140 -2.63 -41.37 -11.58
CA TYR A 140 -3.53 -40.29 -11.98
C TYR A 140 -3.74 -39.28 -10.86
N LEU A 141 -4.03 -39.72 -9.64
CA LEU A 141 -4.23 -38.84 -8.49
C LEU A 141 -2.95 -38.13 -8.07
N GLN A 142 -1.81 -38.80 -8.15
CA GLN A 142 -0.51 -38.22 -7.82
C GLN A 142 -0.15 -37.10 -8.81
N GLU A 143 -0.33 -37.33 -10.11
CA GLU A 143 -0.13 -36.31 -11.14
C GLU A 143 -1.05 -35.10 -10.91
N ALA A 144 -2.34 -35.35 -10.66
CA ALA A 144 -3.30 -34.26 -10.39
C ALA A 144 -2.91 -33.44 -9.17
N ARG A 145 -2.46 -34.09 -8.07
CA ARG A 145 -1.99 -33.38 -6.86
C ARG A 145 -0.70 -32.60 -7.09
N THR A 146 0.25 -33.17 -7.84
CA THR A 146 1.50 -32.51 -8.17
C THR A 146 1.25 -31.26 -9.04
N ASP A 147 0.37 -31.38 -10.05
CA ASP A 147 -0.01 -30.28 -10.91
C ASP A 147 -0.79 -29.21 -10.12
N MET A 148 -1.63 -29.64 -9.15
CA MET A 148 -2.37 -28.74 -8.27
C MET A 148 -1.41 -27.86 -7.44
N SER A 149 -0.42 -28.49 -6.76
CA SER A 149 0.56 -27.74 -5.97
C SER A 149 1.34 -26.74 -6.82
N LYS A 150 1.81 -27.15 -8.01
CA LYS A 150 2.51 -26.22 -8.93
C LYS A 150 1.62 -25.08 -9.39
N THR A 151 0.34 -25.35 -9.65
CA THR A 151 -0.61 -24.35 -10.10
C THR A 151 -0.97 -23.38 -8.96
N GLU A 152 -1.03 -23.84 -7.71
CA GLU A 152 -1.21 -23.02 -6.51
C GLU A 152 -0.04 -22.06 -6.31
N ASP A 153 1.20 -22.57 -6.41
CA ASP A 153 2.41 -21.75 -6.29
C ASP A 153 2.47 -20.67 -7.41
N GLU A 154 2.16 -21.07 -8.66
CA GLU A 154 2.12 -20.13 -9.77
C GLU A 154 1.00 -19.10 -9.59
N LEU A 155 -0.18 -19.51 -9.12
CA LEU A 155 -1.30 -18.61 -8.85
C LEU A 155 -0.90 -17.55 -7.81
N ALA A 156 -0.33 -17.96 -6.68
CA ALA A 156 0.12 -17.05 -5.64
C ALA A 156 1.12 -16.02 -6.20
N SER A 157 2.08 -16.47 -7.01
CA SER A 157 3.04 -15.58 -7.66
C SER A 157 2.37 -14.58 -8.62
N GLN A 158 1.38 -15.04 -9.41
CA GLN A 158 0.68 -14.17 -10.36
C GLN A 158 -0.29 -13.20 -9.65
N GLU A 159 -0.89 -13.57 -8.52
CA GLU A 159 -1.71 -12.68 -7.70
C GLU A 159 -0.88 -11.51 -7.13
N HIS A 160 0.33 -11.77 -6.65
CA HIS A 160 1.24 -10.71 -6.22
C HIS A 160 1.60 -9.76 -7.38
N LYS A 161 1.92 -10.30 -8.56
CA LYS A 161 2.20 -9.48 -9.76
C LYS A 161 0.99 -8.68 -10.22
N LEU A 162 -0.22 -9.23 -10.08
CA LEU A 162 -1.44 -8.49 -10.43
C LEU A 162 -1.66 -7.31 -9.47
N SER A 163 -1.45 -7.50 -8.17
CA SER A 163 -1.54 -6.44 -7.18
C SER A 163 -0.53 -5.31 -7.46
N GLU A 164 0.69 -5.65 -7.87
CA GLU A 164 1.68 -4.67 -8.32
C GLU A 164 1.18 -3.89 -9.55
N ARG A 165 0.67 -4.59 -10.58
CA ARG A 165 0.12 -3.97 -11.80
C ARG A 165 -1.10 -3.09 -11.50
N GLU A 166 -1.95 -3.50 -10.56
CA GLU A 166 -3.11 -2.71 -10.08
C GLU A 166 -2.64 -1.42 -9.41
N SER A 167 -1.62 -1.50 -8.57
CA SER A 167 -0.98 -0.33 -7.96
C SER A 167 -0.42 0.62 -9.03
N VAL A 168 0.30 0.10 -10.02
CA VAL A 168 0.80 0.92 -11.13
C VAL A 168 -0.34 1.59 -11.89
N LEU A 169 -1.44 0.86 -12.16
CA LEU A 169 -2.61 1.40 -12.83
C LEU A 169 -3.30 2.49 -11.99
N SER A 170 -3.46 2.30 -10.69
CA SER A 170 -4.07 3.30 -9.81
C SER A 170 -3.23 4.58 -9.71
N HIS A 171 -1.90 4.48 -9.76
CA HIS A 171 -1.00 5.63 -9.75
C HIS A 171 -0.93 6.38 -11.09
N THR A 172 -1.62 5.91 -12.13
CA THR A 172 -1.78 6.72 -13.37
C THR A 172 -2.71 7.91 -13.17
N ASP A 173 -3.59 7.88 -12.16
CA ASP A 173 -4.42 8.99 -11.73
C ASP A 173 -3.73 9.68 -10.53
N ILE A 174 -3.11 10.82 -10.78
CA ILE A 174 -2.43 11.59 -9.74
C ILE A 174 -3.47 12.45 -9.03
N THR A 175 -3.69 12.19 -7.76
CA THR A 175 -4.66 12.91 -6.91
C THR A 175 -3.97 13.77 -5.86
N ALA A 176 -4.66 14.80 -5.37
CA ALA A 176 -4.17 15.67 -4.31
C ALA A 176 -4.07 14.91 -2.97
N PRO A 177 -2.91 14.88 -2.31
CA PRO A 177 -2.74 14.22 -1.02
C PRO A 177 -3.43 14.99 0.12
N MET A 178 -3.67 16.29 -0.07
CA MET A 178 -4.27 17.18 0.93
C MET A 178 -5.04 18.33 0.27
N THR A 179 -5.92 18.95 1.03
CA THR A 179 -6.60 20.18 0.60
C THR A 179 -5.61 21.36 0.63
N GLY A 180 -5.58 22.16 -0.44
CA GLY A 180 -4.65 23.27 -0.55
C GLY A 180 -4.81 24.07 -1.83
N ILE A 181 -3.85 24.96 -2.09
CA ILE A 181 -3.77 25.75 -3.33
C ILE A 181 -2.52 25.28 -4.10
N VAL A 182 -2.68 25.06 -5.39
CA VAL A 182 -1.58 24.73 -6.30
C VAL A 182 -0.65 25.93 -6.39
N LYS A 183 0.57 25.80 -5.89
CA LYS A 183 1.55 26.88 -5.82
C LYS A 183 2.23 27.10 -7.17
N TYR A 184 2.73 26.04 -7.76
CA TYR A 184 3.27 26.05 -9.11
C TYR A 184 3.16 24.67 -9.76
N LEU A 185 3.19 24.66 -11.07
CA LEU A 185 3.12 23.48 -11.92
C LEU A 185 4.43 23.35 -12.70
N ARG A 186 5.19 22.28 -12.45
CA ARG A 186 6.47 22.09 -13.11
C ARG A 186 6.33 21.63 -14.55
N VAL A 187 5.31 20.82 -14.82
CA VAL A 187 5.00 20.33 -16.17
C VAL A 187 3.65 20.83 -16.60
N THR A 188 3.65 21.74 -17.55
CA THR A 188 2.43 22.41 -18.07
C THR A 188 1.99 21.89 -19.43
N THR A 189 2.80 21.00 -20.05
CA THR A 189 2.60 20.54 -21.42
C THR A 189 2.03 19.13 -21.43
N LEU A 190 0.93 18.93 -22.14
CA LEU A 190 0.42 17.60 -22.48
C LEU A 190 1.46 16.85 -23.33
N GLY A 191 1.63 15.55 -23.09
CA GLY A 191 2.69 14.77 -23.71
C GLY A 191 4.03 14.84 -23.00
N GLY A 192 4.15 15.63 -21.92
CA GLY A 192 5.34 15.68 -21.09
C GLY A 192 5.65 14.33 -20.43
N VAL A 193 6.93 13.98 -20.29
CA VAL A 193 7.38 12.73 -19.65
C VAL A 193 7.71 13.02 -18.20
N LEU A 194 7.04 12.35 -17.28
CA LEU A 194 7.38 12.31 -15.84
C LEU A 194 8.18 11.04 -15.55
N ARG A 195 9.32 11.19 -14.90
CA ARG A 195 10.10 10.08 -14.37
C ARG A 195 9.68 9.79 -12.93
N PRO A 196 9.89 8.57 -12.44
CA PRO A 196 9.71 8.28 -11.02
C PRO A 196 10.58 9.22 -10.16
N GLY A 197 9.95 9.94 -9.22
CA GLY A 197 10.61 10.94 -8.39
C GLY A 197 10.58 12.37 -8.92
N ASP A 198 10.10 12.61 -10.14
CA ASP A 198 9.91 13.97 -10.64
C ASP A 198 8.73 14.65 -9.93
N GLU A 199 8.92 15.92 -9.62
CA GLU A 199 7.90 16.78 -9.04
C GLU A 199 6.96 17.29 -10.15
N LEU A 200 5.67 17.01 -10.02
CA LEU A 200 4.65 17.48 -10.95
C LEU A 200 4.18 18.90 -10.59
N LEU A 201 3.81 19.09 -9.34
CA LEU A 201 3.29 20.33 -8.80
C LEU A 201 3.52 20.41 -7.29
N GLN A 202 3.39 21.59 -6.72
CA GLN A 202 3.46 21.81 -5.28
C GLN A 202 2.13 22.35 -4.77
N ILE A 203 1.58 21.73 -3.71
CA ILE A 203 0.36 22.19 -3.05
C ILE A 203 0.75 22.87 -1.74
N ALA A 204 0.32 24.12 -1.58
CA ALA A 204 0.36 24.79 -0.29
C ALA A 204 -0.90 24.42 0.51
N PRO A 205 -0.77 23.77 1.68
CA PRO A 205 -1.94 23.40 2.47
C PRO A 205 -2.72 24.67 2.89
N THR A 206 -4.03 24.64 2.73
CA THR A 206 -4.95 25.60 3.31
C THR A 206 -5.61 24.92 4.49
N GLY A 207 -4.96 24.98 5.64
CA GLY A 207 -5.55 24.53 6.91
C GLY A 207 -6.20 25.70 7.64
N ASP A 208 -7.19 25.39 8.47
CA ASP A 208 -7.83 26.37 9.36
C ASP A 208 -6.89 26.88 10.46
N GLU A 209 -5.70 26.31 10.59
CA GLU A 209 -4.72 26.65 11.61
C GLU A 209 -3.58 27.46 11.00
N LEU A 210 -3.52 28.74 11.36
CA LEU A 210 -2.39 29.60 11.04
C LEU A 210 -1.28 29.38 12.05
N ILE A 211 -0.13 28.91 11.56
CA ILE A 211 1.09 28.72 12.36
C ILE A 211 2.14 29.72 11.86
N ILE A 212 2.68 30.50 12.77
CA ILE A 212 3.72 31.47 12.47
C ILE A 212 5.04 30.95 13.03
N GLU A 213 6.05 30.90 12.18
CA GLU A 213 7.42 30.55 12.59
C GLU A 213 8.19 31.84 12.91
N GLY A 214 8.75 31.90 14.11
CA GLY A 214 9.61 32.97 14.57
C GLY A 214 11.03 32.48 14.86
N LYS A 215 11.97 33.43 14.81
CA LYS A 215 13.38 33.23 15.18
C LYS A 215 13.65 33.95 16.50
N VAL A 216 14.14 33.23 17.48
CA VAL A 216 14.47 33.79 18.82
C VAL A 216 15.95 33.65 19.06
N THR A 217 16.54 34.69 19.63
CA THR A 217 17.98 34.66 19.94
C THR A 217 18.28 33.69 21.10
N PRO A 218 19.48 33.09 21.16
CA PRO A 218 19.88 32.25 22.29
C PRO A 218 19.84 32.95 23.65
N ALA A 219 19.92 34.28 23.67
CA ALA A 219 19.85 35.06 24.90
C ALA A 219 18.44 35.09 25.52
N ASP A 220 17.40 34.99 24.69
CA ASP A 220 16.01 35.17 25.12
C ASP A 220 15.29 33.82 25.34
N ILE A 221 15.87 32.71 24.86
CA ILE A 221 15.23 31.38 24.93
C ILE A 221 14.95 30.90 26.35
N GLY A 222 15.82 31.27 27.31
CA GLY A 222 15.70 30.84 28.71
C GLY A 222 14.45 31.32 29.44
N GLN A 223 13.69 32.26 28.84
CA GLN A 223 12.47 32.81 29.42
C GLN A 223 11.21 32.26 28.72
N LEU A 224 11.37 31.49 27.63
CA LEU A 224 10.25 30.96 26.85
C LEU A 224 9.82 29.62 27.39
N GLN A 225 8.49 29.43 27.47
CA GLN A 225 7.85 28.18 27.83
C GLN A 225 6.67 27.90 26.88
N MET A 226 6.45 26.62 26.55
CA MET A 226 5.30 26.24 25.78
C MET A 226 4.01 26.64 26.50
N GLY A 227 2.99 27.06 25.72
CA GLY A 227 1.74 27.57 26.25
C GLY A 227 1.72 29.08 26.53
N GLN A 228 2.84 29.78 26.39
CA GLN A 228 2.85 31.25 26.55
C GLN A 228 2.06 31.95 25.46
N THR A 229 1.36 33.04 25.87
CA THR A 229 0.61 33.89 24.94
C THR A 229 1.57 34.73 24.13
N ALA A 230 1.36 34.82 22.84
CA ALA A 230 2.10 35.68 21.92
C ALA A 230 1.15 36.63 21.18
N GLN A 231 1.58 37.86 21.00
CA GLN A 231 0.95 38.79 20.06
C GLN A 231 1.67 38.73 18.72
N VAL A 232 0.91 38.49 17.69
CA VAL A 232 1.37 38.42 16.31
C VAL A 232 0.96 39.68 15.58
N LYS A 233 1.92 40.44 15.09
CA LYS A 233 1.72 41.62 14.27
C LYS A 233 2.14 41.29 12.84
N ILE A 234 1.19 41.32 11.90
CA ILE A 234 1.45 41.01 10.49
C ILE A 234 1.91 42.27 9.80
N ASP A 235 3.08 42.23 9.17
CA ASP A 235 3.71 43.43 8.59
C ASP A 235 2.87 44.07 7.44
N ALA A 236 2.03 43.26 6.78
CA ALA A 236 1.13 43.74 5.72
C ALA A 236 -0.08 44.58 6.24
N PHE A 237 -0.32 44.60 7.56
CA PHE A 237 -1.43 45.29 8.19
C PHE A 237 -0.94 46.19 9.33
N ASP A 238 -1.39 47.43 9.36
CA ASP A 238 -1.01 48.37 10.43
C ASP A 238 -1.58 47.92 11.77
N ALA A 239 -0.68 47.47 12.67
CA ALA A 239 -1.03 46.95 13.99
C ALA A 239 -1.70 48.04 14.88
N SER A 240 -1.55 49.33 14.57
CA SER A 240 -2.22 50.43 15.32
C SER A 240 -3.71 50.52 14.98
N ILE A 241 -4.09 50.11 13.78
CA ILE A 241 -5.47 50.19 13.27
C ILE A 241 -6.22 48.85 13.53
N TYR A 242 -5.57 47.73 13.19
CA TYR A 242 -6.19 46.42 13.21
C TYR A 242 -5.90 45.65 14.50
N GLY A 243 -4.90 46.06 15.27
CA GLY A 243 -4.41 45.32 16.44
C GLY A 243 -3.52 44.13 16.04
N GLY A 244 -3.05 43.38 17.04
CA GLY A 244 -2.32 42.12 16.83
C GLY A 244 -3.27 40.93 16.94
N LEU A 245 -2.90 39.82 16.29
CA LEU A 245 -3.55 38.53 16.46
C LEU A 245 -2.98 37.87 17.73
N THR A 246 -3.84 37.24 18.53
CA THR A 246 -3.41 36.49 19.71
C THR A 246 -3.06 35.05 19.27
N GLY A 247 -1.91 34.58 19.74
CA GLY A 247 -1.46 33.22 19.49
C GLY A 247 -0.90 32.56 20.75
N GLU A 248 -0.66 31.28 20.66
CA GLU A 248 -0.06 30.46 21.70
C GLU A 248 1.20 29.79 21.19
N LEU A 249 2.27 29.83 21.99
CA LEU A 249 3.55 29.21 21.69
C LEU A 249 3.43 27.68 21.82
N ILE A 250 3.43 26.98 20.69
CA ILE A 250 3.21 25.53 20.63
C ILE A 250 4.50 24.71 20.46
N PHE A 251 5.59 25.35 20.02
CA PHE A 251 6.83 24.63 19.75
C PHE A 251 8.05 25.55 19.93
N ILE A 252 9.08 25.00 20.53
CA ILE A 252 10.43 25.59 20.65
C ILE A 252 11.42 24.53 20.14
N SER A 253 12.32 24.88 19.22
CA SER A 253 13.32 23.92 18.74
C SER A 253 14.25 23.50 19.88
N PRO A 254 14.61 22.20 19.98
CA PRO A 254 15.49 21.69 21.06
C PRO A 254 16.94 22.16 20.90
N ASP A 255 17.33 22.61 19.71
CA ASP A 255 18.68 23.06 19.39
C ASP A 255 18.68 24.31 18.52
N THR A 256 19.82 25.00 18.46
CA THR A 256 20.01 26.19 17.62
C THR A 256 20.14 25.81 16.14
N LEU A 257 19.53 26.61 15.29
CA LEU A 257 19.70 26.58 13.87
C LEU A 257 20.62 27.73 13.43
N ASN A 258 21.47 27.48 12.45
CA ASN A 258 22.39 28.48 11.91
C ASN A 258 21.90 28.96 10.56
N GLU A 259 21.87 30.25 10.36
CA GLU A 259 21.56 30.90 9.08
C GLU A 259 22.66 31.87 8.74
N THR A 260 23.11 31.83 7.50
CA THR A 260 24.09 32.81 7.01
C THR A 260 23.34 34.04 6.54
N ALA A 261 23.52 35.14 7.26
CA ALA A 261 22.95 36.42 6.88
C ALA A 261 23.57 36.95 5.56
N PRO A 262 22.91 37.85 4.83
CA PRO A 262 23.44 38.45 3.58
C PRO A 262 24.80 39.12 3.71
N ASN A 263 25.19 39.48 4.95
CA ASN A 263 26.49 40.06 5.26
C ASN A 263 27.58 39.00 5.55
N GLY A 264 27.32 37.71 5.34
CA GLY A 264 28.25 36.62 5.56
C GLY A 264 28.43 36.17 7.03
N GLN A 265 27.67 36.75 7.96
CA GLN A 265 27.72 36.35 9.38
C GLN A 265 26.78 35.20 9.64
N ASN A 266 27.24 34.17 10.37
CA ASN A 266 26.39 33.10 10.84
C ASN A 266 25.62 33.56 12.09
N MET A 267 24.30 33.58 11.99
CA MET A 267 23.42 33.87 13.13
C MET A 267 22.79 32.55 13.61
N SER A 268 23.00 32.27 14.90
CA SER A 268 22.36 31.13 15.56
C SER A 268 21.04 31.58 16.17
N TYR A 269 19.95 30.84 15.94
CA TYR A 269 18.64 31.16 16.49
C TYR A 269 17.91 29.88 16.88
N PHE A 270 16.94 30.00 17.79
CA PHE A 270 15.95 28.98 18.08
C PHE A 270 14.70 29.26 17.25
N ARG A 271 14.16 28.21 16.62
CA ARG A 271 12.92 28.30 15.91
C ARG A 271 11.76 28.08 16.87
N VAL A 272 10.81 28.99 16.87
CA VAL A 272 9.58 28.89 17.63
C VAL A 272 8.38 28.86 16.68
N ARG A 273 7.30 28.18 17.10
CA ARG A 273 6.03 28.18 16.36
C ARG A 273 4.93 28.67 17.26
N VAL A 274 4.17 29.61 16.78
CA VAL A 274 3.01 30.20 17.44
C VAL A 274 1.77 29.87 16.63
N LYS A 275 0.81 29.20 17.25
CA LYS A 275 -0.51 28.95 16.68
C LYS A 275 -1.40 30.15 16.94
N VAL A 276 -1.97 30.73 15.88
CA VAL A 276 -2.90 31.83 16.01
C VAL A 276 -4.24 31.29 16.50
N LEU A 277 -4.75 31.85 17.60
CA LEU A 277 -6.03 31.49 18.16
C LEU A 277 -7.19 32.19 17.45
N PRO A 278 -8.40 31.61 17.44
CA PRO A 278 -9.57 32.29 16.90
C PRO A 278 -9.80 33.64 17.60
N GLN A 279 -9.90 34.72 16.83
CA GLN A 279 -10.00 36.09 17.33
C GLN A 279 -11.43 36.42 17.76
N GLN A 280 -11.89 35.88 18.90
CA GLN A 280 -13.24 36.14 19.40
C GLN A 280 -13.42 37.54 20.05
N SER A 281 -12.32 38.17 20.49
CA SER A 281 -12.36 39.39 21.29
C SER A 281 -12.08 40.69 20.51
N ASN A 282 -11.59 40.61 19.26
CA ASN A 282 -11.29 41.79 18.47
C ASN A 282 -11.90 41.74 17.06
N PRO A 283 -13.04 42.40 16.82
CA PRO A 283 -13.74 42.36 15.52
C PRO A 283 -12.93 42.98 14.37
N LYS A 284 -11.95 43.86 14.66
CA LYS A 284 -11.06 44.42 13.63
C LYS A 284 -9.98 43.39 13.22
N ALA A 285 -9.47 42.62 14.15
CA ALA A 285 -8.52 41.55 13.87
C ALA A 285 -9.15 40.40 13.06
N ALA A 286 -10.45 40.16 13.20
CA ALA A 286 -11.20 39.18 12.41
C ALA A 286 -11.29 39.55 10.90
N GLN A 287 -11.04 40.79 10.53
CA GLN A 287 -11.03 41.24 9.12
C GLN A 287 -9.66 41.03 8.45
N ILE A 288 -8.64 40.64 9.18
CA ILE A 288 -7.30 40.37 8.64
C ILE A 288 -7.33 39.04 7.89
N LEU A 289 -7.29 39.07 6.58
CA LEU A 289 -7.16 37.89 5.75
C LEU A 289 -5.67 37.51 5.62
N VAL A 290 -5.19 36.68 6.52
CA VAL A 290 -3.80 36.22 6.50
C VAL A 290 -3.61 35.18 5.40
N LYS A 291 -2.59 35.37 4.57
CA LYS A 291 -2.20 34.43 3.52
C LYS A 291 -0.85 33.79 3.86
N PRO A 292 -0.64 32.51 3.53
CA PRO A 292 0.66 31.87 3.65
C PRO A 292 1.76 32.67 2.94
N GLY A 293 2.92 32.82 3.60
CA GLY A 293 4.05 33.61 3.06
C GLY A 293 4.10 35.08 3.49
N MET A 294 3.13 35.55 4.27
CA MET A 294 3.24 36.88 4.88
C MET A 294 4.27 36.87 6.02
N THR A 295 5.01 37.98 6.16
CA THR A 295 5.91 38.20 7.28
C THR A 295 5.16 38.78 8.48
N ALA A 296 5.62 38.45 9.68
CA ALA A 296 5.03 38.91 10.93
C ALA A 296 6.08 39.08 12.03
N SER A 297 5.84 40.00 12.92
CA SER A 297 6.60 40.18 14.16
C SER A 297 5.88 39.50 15.32
N LEU A 298 6.63 38.79 16.17
CA LEU A 298 6.12 38.04 17.32
C LEU A 298 6.56 38.70 18.63
N ASP A 299 5.62 39.12 19.46
CA ASP A 299 5.83 39.57 20.81
C ASP A 299 5.35 38.52 21.80
N ILE A 300 6.26 37.73 22.38
CA ILE A 300 5.93 36.65 23.33
C ILE A 300 5.96 37.21 24.74
N MET A 301 4.88 37.00 25.49
CA MET A 301 4.76 37.46 26.88
C MET A 301 5.49 36.48 27.81
N VAL A 302 6.66 36.89 28.31
CA VAL A 302 7.54 36.04 29.13
C VAL A 302 7.29 36.14 30.63
N GLY A 303 6.37 36.97 31.08
CA GLY A 303 5.95 37.10 32.48
C GLY A 303 5.75 38.53 32.92
N GLU A 304 5.06 38.70 34.05
CA GLU A 304 4.84 39.98 34.70
C GLU A 304 5.89 40.19 35.81
N ARG A 305 6.47 41.38 35.86
CA ARG A 305 7.35 41.77 36.94
C ARG A 305 6.69 42.94 37.67
N THR A 306 6.65 42.84 39.01
CA THR A 306 6.16 43.96 39.80
C THR A 306 7.12 45.15 39.71
N VAL A 307 6.57 46.36 39.66
CA VAL A 307 7.35 47.61 39.59
C VAL A 307 8.34 47.69 40.76
N MET A 308 8.02 47.12 41.93
CA MET A 308 8.88 47.06 43.09
C MET A 308 10.17 46.25 42.85
N ASN A 309 10.04 45.08 42.14
CA ASN A 309 11.20 44.28 41.76
C ASN A 309 12.13 44.99 40.78
N TYR A 310 11.55 45.83 39.90
CA TYR A 310 12.33 46.61 38.96
C TYR A 310 13.14 47.71 39.67
N LEU A 311 12.56 48.39 40.65
CA LEU A 311 13.19 49.45 41.44
C LEU A 311 14.22 48.91 42.42
N LEU A 312 14.01 47.73 43.00
CA LEU A 312 14.92 47.13 43.95
C LEU A 312 16.08 46.37 43.30
N LYS A 313 16.00 45.99 42.07
CA LYS A 313 17.01 45.19 41.33
C LYS A 313 18.42 45.83 41.34
N PRO A 314 18.60 47.15 41.08
CA PRO A 314 19.94 47.78 41.18
C PRO A 314 20.50 47.79 42.60
N LEU A 315 19.63 47.97 43.62
CA LEU A 315 20.05 47.93 45.02
C LEU A 315 20.52 46.55 45.46
N VAL A 316 19.76 45.50 45.12
CA VAL A 316 20.12 44.10 45.42
C VAL A 316 21.39 43.69 44.67
N LYS A 317 21.57 44.12 43.41
CA LYS A 317 22.77 43.83 42.64
C LYS A 317 24.01 44.51 43.21
N SER A 318 23.90 45.74 43.78
CA SER A 318 24.98 46.43 44.43
C SER A 318 25.37 45.77 45.76
N PHE A 319 24.41 45.24 46.50
CA PHE A 319 24.71 44.53 47.78
C PHE A 319 25.28 43.13 47.55
N SER A 320 24.81 42.40 46.52
CA SER A 320 25.32 41.05 46.20
C SER A 320 26.74 41.10 45.57
N GLY A 321 27.05 42.17 44.81
CA GLY A 321 28.38 42.36 44.25
C GLY A 321 29.45 42.72 45.32
N ALA A 322 29.03 43.40 46.39
CA ALA A 322 29.96 43.78 47.49
C ALA A 322 30.31 42.61 48.45
N MET A 323 29.55 41.49 48.38
CA MET A 323 29.82 40.31 49.23
C MET A 323 30.54 39.15 48.53
N THR A 324 30.91 39.31 47.26
CA THR A 324 31.56 38.25 46.45
C THR A 324 32.91 38.70 45.89
N GLU A 325 33.64 39.59 46.59
CA GLU A 325 35.08 39.77 46.35
C GLU A 325 35.86 38.65 47.02
N ARG A 326 36.26 37.69 46.18
CA ARG A 326 37.42 36.84 46.43
C ARG A 326 38.17 36.64 45.15
#